data_6ca7e7d1295ba7a7fad43103233aacd6
#
_entry.id   6ca7e7d1295ba7a7fad43103233aacd6
#
_cell.length_a   1.000
_cell.length_b   1.000
_cell.length_c   1.000
_cell.angle_alpha   90.00
_cell.angle_beta   90.00
_cell.angle_gamma   90.00
#
_symmetry.space_group_name_H-M   'P 1'
#
loop_
_entity.id
_entity.type
_entity.pdbx_description
1 polymer ?
#
loop_
_entity_poly.entity_id
_entity_poly.type
_entity_poly.pdbx_seq_one_letter_code
_entity_poly.pdbx_strand_id
1 'polypeptide(L)'
;MPELGSVLVTGAASGLGAAVAAAVHDAGGRPLALDRVPVAGVPHEVVDLSDTRAAEDAVRRLVDGAGGTLDAVVTAAGTDRCGALGDVDGADWDRVVLVNLLGTVAVVRAALPYLKASGGKVVTVASTLGHRVFPDATAYCASKFGVVGFTRALQSELKGEVGVTLLTPGGMQTAFFDDRDEQYKPGPDAKLNRPEDVAASVLHVLTQPPGCEVKELVIASAWEGSWP
;
A
#
# COMPACT_ATOMS: atom_id res chain seq x y z
N MET A 1 15.52 19.17 -2.10
CA MET A 1 15.04 17.79 -1.89
C MET A 1 15.39 17.00 -3.14
N PRO A 2 15.74 15.72 -3.07
CA PRO A 2 15.92 14.95 -4.29
C PRO A 2 14.61 15.01 -5.12
N GLU A 3 14.77 15.09 -6.44
CA GLU A 3 13.65 15.12 -7.38
C GLU A 3 12.91 13.76 -7.31
N LEU A 4 11.60 13.81 -7.10
CA LEU A 4 10.78 12.60 -7.13
C LEU A 4 10.58 12.20 -8.59
N GLY A 5 11.14 11.07 -8.98
CA GLY A 5 10.92 10.50 -10.32
C GLY A 5 9.57 9.82 -10.47
N SER A 6 9.55 8.67 -11.16
CA SER A 6 8.34 7.87 -11.38
C SER A 6 7.99 7.05 -10.13
N VAL A 7 6.78 7.18 -9.61
CA VAL A 7 6.30 6.47 -8.41
C VAL A 7 5.06 5.66 -8.76
N LEU A 8 5.15 4.34 -8.71
CA LEU A 8 4.00 3.46 -8.90
C LEU A 8 3.18 3.37 -7.60
N VAL A 9 1.89 3.61 -7.69
CA VAL A 9 0.96 3.57 -6.55
C VAL A 9 -0.17 2.61 -6.86
N THR A 10 -0.37 1.61 -6.00
CA THR A 10 -1.55 0.72 -6.10
C THR A 10 -2.70 1.24 -5.25
N GLY A 11 -3.95 0.97 -5.67
CA GLY A 11 -5.13 1.53 -5.01
C GLY A 11 -5.26 3.04 -5.25
N ALA A 12 -4.75 3.53 -6.37
CA ALA A 12 -4.60 4.96 -6.66
C ALA A 12 -5.91 5.68 -6.99
N ALA A 13 -7.02 4.96 -7.16
CA ALA A 13 -8.33 5.56 -7.44
C ALA A 13 -9.01 6.15 -6.19
N SER A 14 -8.59 5.79 -4.97
CA SER A 14 -9.25 6.24 -3.75
C SER A 14 -8.33 6.23 -2.52
N GLY A 15 -8.81 6.78 -1.41
CA GLY A 15 -8.20 6.68 -0.08
C GLY A 15 -6.72 7.08 -0.05
N LEU A 16 -5.90 6.27 0.63
CA LEU A 16 -4.46 6.53 0.78
C LEU A 16 -3.74 6.55 -0.57
N GLY A 17 -4.07 5.61 -1.48
CA GLY A 17 -3.41 5.55 -2.79
C GLY A 17 -3.62 6.81 -3.61
N ALA A 18 -4.85 7.34 -3.65
CA ALA A 18 -5.15 8.59 -4.33
C ALA A 18 -4.43 9.79 -3.67
N ALA A 19 -4.41 9.85 -2.34
CA ALA A 19 -3.70 10.90 -1.61
C ALA A 19 -2.19 10.86 -1.86
N VAL A 20 -1.59 9.65 -1.92
CA VAL A 20 -0.16 9.49 -2.26
C VAL A 20 0.11 9.91 -3.70
N ALA A 21 -0.72 9.49 -4.66
CA ALA A 21 -0.55 9.89 -6.06
C ALA A 21 -0.62 11.42 -6.25
N ALA A 22 -1.57 12.07 -5.57
CA ALA A 22 -1.66 13.53 -5.54
C ALA A 22 -0.43 14.19 -4.91
N ALA A 23 0.01 13.72 -3.74
CA ALA A 23 1.19 14.25 -3.06
C ALA A 23 2.47 14.11 -3.89
N VAL A 24 2.64 12.99 -4.60
CA VAL A 24 3.75 12.78 -5.53
C VAL A 24 3.70 13.78 -6.69
N HIS A 25 2.51 13.97 -7.29
CA HIS A 25 2.32 14.94 -8.38
C HIS A 25 2.64 16.37 -7.93
N ASP A 26 2.10 16.79 -6.79
CA ASP A 26 2.28 18.15 -6.25
C ASP A 26 3.74 18.43 -5.87
N ALA A 27 4.50 17.39 -5.52
CA ALA A 27 5.93 17.47 -5.27
C ALA A 27 6.80 17.40 -6.53
N GLY A 28 6.20 17.42 -7.73
CA GLY A 28 6.91 17.41 -9.02
C GLY A 28 7.31 16.01 -9.50
N GLY A 29 6.88 14.94 -8.82
CA GLY A 29 7.06 13.56 -9.27
C GLY A 29 6.02 13.12 -10.29
N ARG A 30 6.20 11.93 -10.84
CA ARG A 30 5.30 11.33 -11.83
C ARG A 30 4.60 10.11 -11.23
N PRO A 31 3.34 10.23 -10.78
CA PRO A 31 2.58 9.06 -10.32
C PRO A 31 2.22 8.15 -11.48
N LEU A 32 2.38 6.85 -11.29
CA LEU A 32 1.94 5.76 -12.15
C LEU A 32 0.89 4.96 -11.37
N ALA A 33 -0.36 4.94 -11.84
CA ALA A 33 -1.47 4.40 -11.08
C ALA A 33 -1.79 2.95 -11.46
N LEU A 34 -2.00 2.10 -10.46
CA LEU A 34 -2.49 0.75 -10.63
C LEU A 34 -3.74 0.55 -9.77
N ASP A 35 -4.88 0.29 -10.39
CA ASP A 35 -6.14 0.11 -9.68
C ASP A 35 -7.08 -0.83 -10.42
N ARG A 36 -8.15 -1.30 -9.78
CA ARG A 36 -9.22 -2.07 -10.43
C ARG A 36 -10.19 -1.22 -11.25
N VAL A 37 -10.09 0.11 -11.14
CA VAL A 37 -10.86 1.08 -11.90
C VAL A 37 -9.93 2.11 -12.54
N PRO A 38 -10.33 2.76 -13.65
CA PRO A 38 -9.52 3.78 -14.29
C PRO A 38 -9.21 4.96 -13.35
N VAL A 39 -7.99 5.50 -13.46
CA VAL A 39 -7.55 6.70 -12.72
C VAL A 39 -7.31 7.81 -13.72
N ALA A 40 -8.13 8.85 -13.68
CA ALA A 40 -8.03 9.96 -14.62
C ALA A 40 -6.79 10.84 -14.39
N GLY A 41 -6.24 11.39 -15.46
CA GLY A 41 -5.18 12.42 -15.41
C GLY A 41 -3.77 11.91 -15.16
N VAL A 42 -3.56 10.61 -14.97
CA VAL A 42 -2.24 10.00 -14.78
C VAL A 42 -2.09 8.72 -15.63
N PRO A 43 -0.88 8.34 -16.05
CA PRO A 43 -0.64 7.02 -16.64
C PRO A 43 -1.13 5.92 -15.70
N HIS A 44 -1.96 5.01 -16.19
CA HIS A 44 -2.54 3.96 -15.36
C HIS A 44 -2.77 2.65 -16.12
N GLU A 45 -2.82 1.56 -15.36
CA GLU A 45 -3.30 0.25 -15.81
C GLU A 45 -4.45 -0.20 -14.89
N VAL A 46 -5.45 -0.82 -15.50
CA VAL A 46 -6.59 -1.38 -14.78
C VAL A 46 -6.36 -2.86 -14.56
N VAL A 47 -6.26 -3.28 -13.28
CA VAL A 47 -6.03 -4.67 -12.93
C VAL A 47 -6.55 -5.00 -11.53
N ASP A 48 -7.08 -6.21 -11.36
CA ASP A 48 -7.41 -6.76 -10.05
C ASP A 48 -6.17 -7.46 -9.47
N LEU A 49 -5.68 -6.99 -8.34
CA LEU A 49 -4.48 -7.54 -7.68
C LEU A 49 -4.67 -8.97 -7.15
N SER A 50 -5.90 -9.50 -7.11
CA SER A 50 -6.12 -10.91 -6.80
C SER A 50 -5.62 -11.86 -7.89
N ASP A 51 -5.50 -11.38 -9.14
CA ASP A 51 -4.76 -12.05 -10.22
C ASP A 51 -3.30 -11.57 -10.22
N THR A 52 -2.45 -12.30 -9.52
CA THR A 52 -1.06 -11.93 -9.30
C THR A 52 -0.22 -11.89 -10.58
N ARG A 53 -0.57 -12.70 -11.59
CA ARG A 53 0.16 -12.69 -12.86
C ARG A 53 -0.25 -11.52 -13.73
N ALA A 54 -1.55 -11.24 -13.82
CA ALA A 54 -2.04 -10.03 -14.47
C ALA A 54 -1.48 -8.76 -13.81
N ALA A 55 -1.35 -8.74 -12.48
CA ALA A 55 -0.75 -7.63 -11.74
C ALA A 55 0.73 -7.41 -12.13
N GLU A 56 1.54 -8.47 -12.21
CA GLU A 56 2.94 -8.37 -12.65
C GLU A 56 3.05 -7.82 -14.09
N ASP A 57 2.20 -8.31 -15.00
CA ASP A 57 2.20 -7.86 -16.38
C ASP A 57 1.74 -6.40 -16.51
N ALA A 58 0.74 -5.98 -15.73
CA ALA A 58 0.29 -4.60 -15.67
C ALA A 58 1.39 -3.65 -15.17
N VAL A 59 2.15 -4.03 -14.15
CA VAL A 59 3.31 -3.25 -13.66
C VAL A 59 4.32 -3.05 -14.80
N ARG A 60 4.70 -4.12 -15.51
CA ARG A 60 5.67 -4.03 -16.62
C ARG A 60 5.16 -3.11 -17.73
N ARG A 61 3.91 -3.32 -18.20
CA ARG A 61 3.32 -2.46 -19.24
C ARG A 61 3.30 -1.00 -18.83
N LEU A 62 2.88 -0.72 -17.60
CA LEU A 62 2.76 0.66 -17.09
C LEU A 62 4.13 1.35 -17.02
N VAL A 63 5.13 0.67 -16.45
CA VAL A 63 6.48 1.25 -16.32
C VAL A 63 7.14 1.41 -17.69
N ASP A 64 7.08 0.40 -18.56
CA ASP A 64 7.67 0.46 -19.91
C ASP A 64 7.01 1.54 -20.76
N GLY A 65 5.67 1.64 -20.71
CA GLY A 65 4.89 2.70 -21.38
C GLY A 65 5.16 4.09 -20.84
N ALA A 66 5.67 4.20 -19.61
CA ALA A 66 6.06 5.45 -18.98
C ALA A 66 7.54 5.82 -19.16
N GLY A 67 8.29 5.09 -19.99
CA GLY A 67 9.70 5.37 -20.30
C GLY A 67 10.69 4.42 -19.62
N GLY A 68 10.24 3.34 -18.99
CA GLY A 68 11.08 2.26 -18.47
C GLY A 68 11.85 2.60 -17.19
N THR A 69 11.51 3.70 -16.51
CA THR A 69 12.15 4.10 -15.23
C THR A 69 11.14 4.09 -14.09
N LEU A 70 11.57 3.59 -12.95
CA LEU A 70 10.77 3.56 -11.74
C LEU A 70 11.64 3.85 -10.52
N ASP A 71 11.29 4.89 -9.78
CA ASP A 71 12.07 5.36 -8.63
C ASP A 71 11.46 4.91 -7.30
N ALA A 72 10.15 4.64 -7.28
CA ALA A 72 9.52 4.07 -6.09
C ALA A 72 8.24 3.28 -6.40
N VAL A 73 7.87 2.43 -5.44
CA VAL A 73 6.58 1.72 -5.38
C VAL A 73 5.93 1.94 -4.03
N VAL A 74 4.64 2.28 -4.03
CA VAL A 74 3.80 2.35 -2.83
C VAL A 74 2.62 1.39 -2.98
N THR A 75 2.57 0.33 -2.18
CA THR A 75 1.51 -0.69 -2.26
C THR A 75 0.36 -0.35 -1.32
N ALA A 76 -0.49 0.64 -1.71
CA ALA A 76 -1.59 1.13 -0.90
C ALA A 76 -2.94 0.42 -1.15
N ALA A 77 -3.05 -0.42 -2.16
CA ALA A 77 -4.24 -1.23 -2.40
C ALA A 77 -4.50 -2.19 -1.23
N GLY A 78 -5.76 -2.30 -0.86
CA GLY A 78 -6.19 -3.24 0.16
C GLY A 78 -7.70 -3.39 0.20
N THR A 79 -8.16 -4.53 0.72
CA THR A 79 -9.57 -4.84 0.94
C THR A 79 -9.73 -5.56 2.27
N ASP A 80 -10.96 -5.66 2.75
CA ASP A 80 -11.30 -6.37 3.97
C ASP A 80 -12.63 -7.10 3.84
N ARG A 81 -12.83 -8.10 4.69
CA ARG A 81 -14.10 -8.77 4.89
C ARG A 81 -14.21 -9.15 6.37
N CYS A 82 -15.00 -8.39 7.11
CA CYS A 82 -15.23 -8.63 8.54
C CYS A 82 -16.26 -9.75 8.73
N GLY A 83 -16.08 -10.51 9.80
CA GLY A 83 -16.99 -11.56 10.24
C GLY A 83 -16.25 -12.70 10.93
N ALA A 84 -16.97 -13.48 11.75
CA ALA A 84 -16.41 -14.68 12.34
C ALA A 84 -16.01 -15.68 11.25
N LEU A 85 -14.93 -16.43 11.47
CA LEU A 85 -14.35 -17.32 10.45
C LEU A 85 -15.37 -18.30 9.84
N GLY A 86 -16.33 -18.76 10.63
CA GLY A 86 -17.37 -19.67 10.16
C GLY A 86 -18.49 -19.02 9.33
N ASP A 87 -18.59 -17.69 9.35
CA ASP A 87 -19.67 -16.92 8.73
C ASP A 87 -19.20 -16.17 7.47
N VAL A 88 -17.89 -16.00 7.29
CA VAL A 88 -17.31 -15.38 6.09
C VAL A 88 -17.20 -16.42 4.98
N ASP A 89 -17.67 -16.08 3.78
CA ASP A 89 -17.49 -16.93 2.60
C ASP A 89 -16.00 -17.17 2.32
N GLY A 90 -15.63 -18.40 1.98
CA GLY A 90 -14.23 -18.78 1.77
C GLY A 90 -13.57 -17.99 0.64
N ALA A 91 -14.30 -17.70 -0.45
CA ALA A 91 -13.75 -16.91 -1.56
C ALA A 91 -13.51 -15.44 -1.17
N ASP A 92 -14.39 -14.87 -0.34
CA ASP A 92 -14.19 -13.53 0.22
C ASP A 92 -12.98 -13.49 1.16
N TRP A 93 -12.83 -14.51 2.02
CA TRP A 93 -11.67 -14.64 2.90
C TRP A 93 -10.37 -14.73 2.10
N ASP A 94 -10.31 -15.63 1.12
CA ASP A 94 -9.16 -15.83 0.23
C ASP A 94 -8.82 -14.55 -0.55
N ARG A 95 -9.85 -13.83 -1.04
CA ARG A 95 -9.68 -12.58 -1.75
C ARG A 95 -8.92 -11.53 -0.94
N VAL A 96 -9.19 -11.42 0.36
CA VAL A 96 -8.46 -10.48 1.23
C VAL A 96 -6.96 -10.79 1.24
N VAL A 97 -6.60 -12.06 1.35
CA VAL A 97 -5.18 -12.49 1.34
C VAL A 97 -4.56 -12.32 -0.05
N LEU A 98 -5.30 -12.69 -1.10
CA LEU A 98 -4.85 -12.52 -2.49
C LEU A 98 -4.54 -11.05 -2.81
N VAL A 99 -5.43 -10.13 -2.49
CA VAL A 99 -5.24 -8.70 -2.78
C VAL A 99 -4.15 -8.09 -1.88
N ASN A 100 -4.30 -8.23 -0.56
CA ASN A 100 -3.49 -7.48 0.40
C ASN A 100 -2.05 -7.99 0.47
N LEU A 101 -1.84 -9.30 0.40
CA LEU A 101 -0.53 -9.93 0.55
C LEU A 101 0.06 -10.34 -0.80
N LEU A 102 -0.60 -11.24 -1.52
CA LEU A 102 -0.02 -11.80 -2.75
C LEU A 102 0.02 -10.77 -3.87
N GLY A 103 -0.96 -9.87 -3.97
CA GLY A 103 -0.96 -8.73 -4.87
C GLY A 103 0.19 -7.77 -4.58
N THR A 104 0.41 -7.43 -3.29
CA THR A 104 1.57 -6.63 -2.85
C THR A 104 2.88 -7.29 -3.28
N VAL A 105 3.05 -8.59 -3.04
CA VAL A 105 4.25 -9.35 -3.44
C VAL A 105 4.44 -9.32 -4.96
N ALA A 106 3.38 -9.54 -5.73
CA ALA A 106 3.43 -9.56 -7.20
C ALA A 106 3.88 -8.19 -7.77
N VAL A 107 3.27 -7.10 -7.28
CA VAL A 107 3.62 -5.73 -7.69
C VAL A 107 5.09 -5.43 -7.38
N VAL A 108 5.54 -5.69 -6.16
CA VAL A 108 6.94 -5.44 -5.76
C VAL A 108 7.90 -6.28 -6.60
N ARG A 109 7.62 -7.58 -6.80
CA ARG A 109 8.47 -8.48 -7.59
C ARG A 109 8.62 -8.00 -9.03
N ALA A 110 7.55 -7.56 -9.68
CA ALA A 110 7.60 -7.05 -11.04
C ALA A 110 8.35 -5.71 -11.13
N ALA A 111 8.28 -4.88 -10.09
CA ALA A 111 8.96 -3.59 -10.01
C ALA A 111 10.47 -3.70 -9.71
N LEU A 112 10.92 -4.80 -9.06
CA LEU A 112 12.30 -4.93 -8.58
C LEU A 112 13.39 -4.67 -9.63
N PRO A 113 13.31 -5.15 -10.89
CA PRO A 113 14.36 -4.86 -11.86
C PRO A 113 14.56 -3.37 -12.11
N TYR A 114 13.46 -2.60 -12.19
CA TYR A 114 13.49 -1.15 -12.39
C TYR A 114 14.02 -0.43 -11.15
N LEU A 115 13.56 -0.83 -9.95
CA LEU A 115 14.01 -0.25 -8.70
C LEU A 115 15.49 -0.51 -8.41
N LYS A 116 16.01 -1.69 -8.76
CA LYS A 116 17.44 -1.97 -8.66
C LYS A 116 18.26 -1.10 -9.61
N ALA A 117 17.76 -0.84 -10.80
CA ALA A 117 18.43 0.02 -11.78
C ALA A 117 18.50 1.48 -11.36
N SER A 118 17.48 1.98 -10.62
CA SER A 118 17.41 3.36 -10.15
C SER A 118 17.97 3.58 -8.73
N GLY A 119 18.24 2.50 -7.96
CA GLY A 119 18.46 2.60 -6.52
C GLY A 119 17.21 3.09 -5.77
N GLY A 120 16.05 2.67 -6.25
CA GLY A 120 14.75 3.18 -5.85
C GLY A 120 14.26 2.70 -4.47
N LYS A 121 12.96 2.93 -4.21
CA LYS A 121 12.35 2.65 -2.89
C LYS A 121 11.06 1.87 -2.99
N VAL A 122 10.78 1.05 -1.98
CA VAL A 122 9.51 0.35 -1.77
C VAL A 122 8.89 0.83 -0.47
N VAL A 123 7.62 1.21 -0.49
CA VAL A 123 6.80 1.45 0.70
C VAL A 123 5.65 0.46 0.67
N THR A 124 5.67 -0.50 1.58
CA THR A 124 4.55 -1.43 1.76
C THR A 124 3.61 -0.93 2.84
N VAL A 125 2.31 -1.01 2.59
CA VAL A 125 1.29 -0.54 3.54
C VAL A 125 0.71 -1.74 4.29
N ALA A 126 1.12 -1.90 5.55
CA ALA A 126 0.52 -2.84 6.49
C ALA A 126 -0.74 -2.22 7.17
N SER A 127 -0.87 -2.38 8.46
CA SER A 127 -1.90 -1.82 9.34
C SER A 127 -1.46 -2.04 10.79
N THR A 128 -2.04 -1.35 11.75
CA THR A 128 -1.97 -1.72 13.17
C THR A 128 -2.42 -3.17 13.39
N LEU A 129 -3.37 -3.67 12.57
CA LEU A 129 -3.80 -5.07 12.57
C LEU A 129 -2.80 -6.04 11.89
N GLY A 130 -1.65 -5.58 11.49
CA GLY A 130 -0.47 -6.39 11.17
C GLY A 130 0.43 -6.66 12.39
N HIS A 131 0.14 -6.03 13.53
CA HIS A 131 0.86 -6.16 14.80
C HIS A 131 -0.05 -6.57 15.96
N ARG A 132 -1.34 -6.32 15.84
CA ARG A 132 -2.39 -6.70 16.79
C ARG A 132 -3.53 -7.42 16.08
N VAL A 133 -4.36 -8.10 16.86
CA VAL A 133 -5.49 -8.87 16.32
C VAL A 133 -6.80 -8.36 16.92
N PHE A 134 -7.85 -8.45 16.12
CA PHE A 134 -9.22 -8.27 16.56
C PHE A 134 -10.06 -9.49 16.16
N PRO A 135 -11.09 -9.87 16.91
CA PRO A 135 -12.07 -10.85 16.45
C PRO A 135 -12.71 -10.38 15.15
N ASP A 136 -13.27 -11.28 14.39
CA ASP A 136 -13.98 -11.03 13.13
C ASP A 136 -13.12 -10.38 12.02
N ALA A 137 -11.80 -10.42 12.14
CA ALA A 137 -10.83 -9.85 11.19
C ALA A 137 -9.73 -10.86 10.80
N THR A 138 -10.03 -12.15 10.78
CA THR A 138 -9.01 -13.20 10.60
C THR A 138 -8.28 -13.08 9.27
N ALA A 139 -8.99 -12.84 8.16
CA ALA A 139 -8.39 -12.66 6.83
C ALA A 139 -7.50 -11.41 6.78
N TYR A 140 -8.01 -10.30 7.27
CA TYR A 140 -7.28 -9.02 7.27
C TYR A 140 -6.04 -9.10 8.14
N CYS A 141 -6.16 -9.59 9.38
CA CYS A 141 -4.99 -9.80 10.26
C CYS A 141 -3.96 -10.72 9.60
N ALA A 142 -4.36 -11.88 9.09
CA ALA A 142 -3.45 -12.81 8.41
C ALA A 142 -2.71 -12.11 7.25
N SER A 143 -3.43 -11.35 6.42
CA SER A 143 -2.84 -10.64 5.30
C SER A 143 -1.85 -9.56 5.75
N LYS A 144 -2.19 -8.76 6.78
CA LYS A 144 -1.34 -7.63 7.22
C LYS A 144 -0.14 -8.09 8.07
N PHE A 145 -0.27 -9.14 8.87
CA PHE A 145 0.89 -9.83 9.48
C PHE A 145 1.82 -10.40 8.39
N GLY A 146 1.25 -10.97 7.32
CA GLY A 146 2.01 -11.43 6.15
C GLY A 146 2.80 -10.29 5.49
N VAL A 147 2.18 -9.12 5.28
CA VAL A 147 2.87 -7.92 4.74
C VAL A 147 4.01 -7.49 5.64
N VAL A 148 3.84 -7.48 6.97
CA VAL A 148 4.91 -7.15 7.93
C VAL A 148 6.09 -8.10 7.78
N GLY A 149 5.83 -9.43 7.78
CA GLY A 149 6.86 -10.45 7.61
C GLY A 149 7.58 -10.34 6.27
N PHE A 150 6.81 -10.20 5.17
CA PHE A 150 7.34 -10.00 3.82
C PHE A 150 8.25 -8.77 3.75
N THR A 151 7.80 -7.64 4.27
CA THR A 151 8.56 -6.39 4.21
C THR A 151 9.89 -6.48 4.97
N ARG A 152 9.88 -7.04 6.17
CA ARG A 152 11.10 -7.21 6.97
C ARG A 152 12.10 -8.16 6.32
N ALA A 153 11.63 -9.24 5.69
CA ALA A 153 12.49 -10.12 4.90
C ALA A 153 13.08 -9.37 3.70
N LEU A 154 12.25 -8.63 2.96
CA LEU A 154 12.68 -7.84 1.80
C LEU A 154 13.70 -6.75 2.15
N GLN A 155 13.58 -6.12 3.33
CA GLN A 155 14.59 -5.18 3.86
C GLN A 155 15.97 -5.81 4.00
N SER A 156 16.01 -7.09 4.38
CA SER A 156 17.28 -7.83 4.55
C SER A 156 17.84 -8.26 3.20
N GLU A 157 16.98 -8.70 2.27
CA GLU A 157 17.36 -9.17 0.93
C GLU A 157 17.90 -8.04 0.05
N LEU A 158 17.33 -6.82 0.15
CA LEU A 158 17.66 -5.70 -0.71
C LEU A 158 18.58 -4.66 -0.05
N LYS A 159 19.21 -5.03 1.06
CA LYS A 159 20.07 -4.14 1.84
C LYS A 159 21.17 -3.49 0.97
N GLY A 160 21.12 -2.16 0.88
CA GLY A 160 22.07 -1.37 0.11
C GLY A 160 21.79 -1.28 -1.39
N GLU A 161 20.75 -1.96 -1.91
CA GLU A 161 20.35 -1.92 -3.32
C GLU A 161 19.07 -1.12 -3.51
N VAL A 162 18.04 -1.41 -2.71
CA VAL A 162 16.71 -0.76 -2.78
C VAL A 162 16.26 -0.42 -1.36
N GLY A 163 15.84 0.81 -1.13
CA GLY A 163 15.26 1.23 0.15
C GLY A 163 13.90 0.56 0.37
N VAL A 164 13.66 -0.03 1.55
CA VAL A 164 12.38 -0.69 1.85
C VAL A 164 11.82 -0.19 3.18
N THR A 165 10.59 0.31 3.14
CA THR A 165 9.88 0.85 4.30
C THR A 165 8.60 0.10 4.56
N LEU A 166 8.40 -0.28 5.81
CA LEU A 166 7.12 -0.76 6.34
C LEU A 166 6.31 0.43 6.87
N LEU A 167 5.22 0.76 6.22
CA LEU A 167 4.25 1.74 6.72
C LEU A 167 3.12 1.02 7.47
N THR A 168 2.90 1.40 8.70
CA THR A 168 1.83 0.87 9.57
C THR A 168 0.85 2.00 9.92
N PRO A 169 -0.18 2.24 9.09
CA PRO A 169 -1.20 3.22 9.43
C PRO A 169 -2.22 2.65 10.42
N GLY A 170 -2.77 3.53 11.27
CA GLY A 170 -4.03 3.31 11.97
C GLY A 170 -5.24 3.55 11.06
N GLY A 171 -6.43 3.67 11.67
CA GLY A 171 -7.66 3.95 10.92
C GLY A 171 -7.60 5.29 10.19
N MET A 172 -8.12 5.33 8.94
CA MET A 172 -8.14 6.52 8.08
C MET A 172 -9.55 6.84 7.59
N GLN A 173 -9.83 8.11 7.36
CA GLN A 173 -11.10 8.61 6.79
C GLN A 173 -11.15 8.32 5.30
N THR A 174 -11.54 7.12 4.92
CA THR A 174 -11.60 6.65 3.53
C THR A 174 -12.83 5.78 3.33
N ALA A 175 -13.19 5.52 2.08
CA ALA A 175 -14.25 4.59 1.71
C ALA A 175 -13.96 3.11 2.06
N PHE A 176 -12.80 2.81 2.66
CA PHE A 176 -12.40 1.45 3.03
C PHE A 176 -13.40 0.76 3.98
N PHE A 177 -14.15 1.52 4.75
CA PHE A 177 -15.13 1.02 5.71
C PHE A 177 -16.55 0.97 5.17
N ASP A 178 -16.83 1.55 3.98
CA ASP A 178 -18.21 1.78 3.50
C ASP A 178 -18.98 0.47 3.25
N ASP A 179 -18.30 -0.54 2.72
CA ASP A 179 -18.89 -1.84 2.40
C ASP A 179 -18.99 -2.79 3.61
N ARG A 180 -18.60 -2.36 4.81
CA ARG A 180 -18.74 -3.16 6.04
C ARG A 180 -20.14 -3.09 6.61
N ASP A 181 -20.55 -4.15 7.30
CA ASP A 181 -21.74 -4.11 8.14
C ASP A 181 -21.58 -3.03 9.23
N GLU A 182 -22.67 -2.40 9.65
CA GLU A 182 -22.67 -1.26 10.57
C GLU A 182 -21.89 -1.51 11.87
N GLN A 183 -21.95 -2.74 12.40
CA GLN A 183 -21.23 -3.13 13.62
C GLN A 183 -19.68 -3.07 13.47
N TYR A 184 -19.16 -3.10 12.24
CA TYR A 184 -17.73 -3.07 11.92
C TYR A 184 -17.26 -1.72 11.38
N LYS A 185 -18.17 -0.76 11.22
CA LYS A 185 -17.82 0.60 10.83
C LYS A 185 -17.28 1.39 12.02
N PRO A 186 -16.36 2.34 11.78
CA PRO A 186 -15.98 3.29 12.82
C PRO A 186 -17.20 4.04 13.32
N GLY A 187 -17.33 4.19 14.63
CA GLY A 187 -18.42 4.97 15.21
C GLY A 187 -18.37 6.44 14.78
N PRO A 188 -19.48 7.20 14.96
CA PRO A 188 -19.60 8.59 14.49
C PRO A 188 -18.56 9.55 15.10
N ASP A 189 -18.05 9.22 16.28
CA ASP A 189 -17.04 10.02 16.99
C ASP A 189 -15.60 9.51 16.78
N ALA A 190 -15.39 8.53 15.90
CA ALA A 190 -14.08 7.96 15.64
C ALA A 190 -13.08 9.02 15.13
N LYS A 191 -11.94 9.13 15.79
CA LYS A 191 -10.88 10.07 15.46
C LYS A 191 -9.89 9.37 14.51
N LEU A 192 -10.22 9.35 13.23
CA LEU A 192 -9.40 8.73 12.18
C LEU A 192 -8.44 9.74 11.58
N ASN A 193 -7.27 9.27 11.10
CA ASN A 193 -6.34 10.09 10.32
C ASN A 193 -6.96 10.47 8.97
N ARG A 194 -6.60 11.63 8.46
CA ARG A 194 -6.85 11.96 7.06
C ARG A 194 -5.85 11.22 6.17
N PRO A 195 -6.26 10.69 5.02
CA PRO A 195 -5.33 10.01 4.12
C PRO A 195 -4.20 10.93 3.62
N GLU A 196 -4.45 12.25 3.51
CA GLU A 196 -3.45 13.24 3.11
C GLU A 196 -2.32 13.37 4.15
N ASP A 197 -2.63 13.28 5.45
CA ASP A 197 -1.64 13.37 6.52
C ASP A 197 -0.72 12.12 6.52
N VAL A 198 -1.29 10.96 6.19
CA VAL A 198 -0.51 9.72 5.99
C VAL A 198 0.31 9.80 4.70
N ALA A 199 -0.24 10.34 3.62
CA ALA A 199 0.47 10.54 2.34
C ALA A 199 1.67 11.49 2.48
N ALA A 200 1.55 12.54 3.29
CA ALA A 200 2.68 13.44 3.61
C ALA A 200 3.84 12.67 4.27
N SER A 201 3.52 11.70 5.13
CA SER A 201 4.53 10.84 5.75
C SER A 201 5.17 9.86 4.74
N VAL A 202 4.40 9.35 3.77
CA VAL A 202 4.95 8.57 2.64
C VAL A 202 5.90 9.44 1.82
N LEU A 203 5.52 10.68 1.51
CA LEU A 203 6.38 11.61 0.78
C LEU A 203 7.70 11.87 1.53
N HIS A 204 7.65 12.04 2.86
CA HIS A 204 8.85 12.14 3.69
C HIS A 204 9.77 10.93 3.52
N VAL A 205 9.23 9.72 3.51
CA VAL A 205 9.99 8.48 3.27
C VAL A 205 10.64 8.49 1.89
N LEU A 206 9.89 8.84 0.86
CA LEU A 206 10.35 8.84 -0.52
C LEU A 206 11.46 9.87 -0.78
N THR A 207 11.45 10.99 -0.05
CA THR A 207 12.42 12.09 -0.22
C THR A 207 13.67 11.99 0.65
N GLN A 208 13.85 10.89 1.41
CA GLN A 208 15.10 10.68 2.15
C GLN A 208 16.29 10.56 1.19
N PRO A 209 17.46 11.15 1.53
CA PRO A 209 18.63 11.07 0.67
C PRO A 209 19.14 9.63 0.53
N PRO A 210 19.92 9.32 -0.53
CA PRO A 210 20.53 8.02 -0.70
C PRO A 210 21.31 7.57 0.55
N GLY A 211 21.12 6.31 0.94
CA GLY A 211 21.74 5.74 2.14
C GLY A 211 21.06 6.07 3.46
N CYS A 212 20.06 6.96 3.47
CA CYS A 212 19.19 7.20 4.63
C CYS A 212 17.82 6.57 4.38
N GLU A 213 17.44 5.61 5.21
CA GLU A 213 16.19 4.86 5.04
C GLU A 213 15.33 4.89 6.30
N VAL A 214 14.07 5.22 6.15
CA VAL A 214 13.05 4.96 7.18
C VAL A 214 12.66 3.48 7.06
N LYS A 215 13.05 2.66 8.02
CA LYS A 215 12.77 1.22 7.97
C LYS A 215 11.32 0.88 8.30
N GLU A 216 10.81 1.47 9.36
CA GLU A 216 9.42 1.30 9.80
C GLU A 216 8.85 2.65 10.21
N LEU A 217 7.60 2.91 9.83
CA LEU A 217 6.88 4.12 10.18
C LEU A 217 5.47 3.75 10.63
N VAL A 218 5.16 4.04 11.88
CA VAL A 218 3.80 3.93 12.42
C VAL A 218 3.18 5.31 12.44
N ILE A 219 2.00 5.44 11.86
CA ILE A 219 1.24 6.69 11.87
C ILE A 219 -0.23 6.40 12.19
N ALA A 220 -0.64 6.84 13.34
CA ALA A 220 -1.97 6.59 13.86
C ALA A 220 -2.53 7.86 14.51
N SER A 221 -3.85 7.93 14.62
CA SER A 221 -4.49 8.98 15.41
C SER A 221 -3.99 8.94 16.86
N ALA A 222 -3.90 10.08 17.51
CA ALA A 222 -3.56 10.16 18.93
C ALA A 222 -4.56 9.39 19.84
N TRP A 223 -5.71 9.02 19.28
CA TRP A 223 -6.78 8.25 19.97
C TRP A 223 -6.87 6.80 19.44
N GLU A 224 -5.89 6.34 18.66
CA GLU A 224 -5.90 5.01 18.06
C GLU A 224 -5.79 3.91 19.13
N GLY A 225 -6.84 3.09 19.30
CA GLY A 225 -6.89 2.03 20.30
C GLY A 225 -6.22 0.72 19.86
N SER A 226 -5.90 0.60 18.57
CA SER A 226 -5.22 -0.60 18.04
C SER A 226 -3.68 -0.47 18.02
N TRP A 227 -3.14 0.59 18.64
CA TRP A 227 -1.69 0.80 18.78
C TRP A 227 -1.36 1.39 20.18
N PRO A 228 -0.28 1.00 20.87
CA PRO A 228 0.67 -0.07 20.63
C PRO A 228 0.06 -1.43 20.84
#